data_4e04d7f77b16f241a8b404804b54aba0
#
_entry.id   4e04d7f77b16f241a8b404804b54aba0
#
_cell.length_a   1.000
_cell.length_b   1.000
_cell.length_c   1.000
_cell.angle_alpha   90.00
_cell.angle_beta   90.00
_cell.angle_gamma   90.00
#
_symmetry.space_group_name_H-M   'P 1'
#
loop_
_entity.id
_entity.type
_entity.pdbx_description
1 polymer ?
#
loop_
_entity_poly.entity_id
_entity_poly.type
_entity_poly.pdbx_seq_one_letter_code
_entity_poly.pdbx_strand_id
1 'polypeptide(L)'
;MSTERTGMRTSTRALLAVTLLAGFYLLAAAIVVGLIWLNVELVVTSDRFHSAMVKLWLLSAAIAYPVLRVVFLTRRKRDDSHDGLPLTREEQPELWARVDRIAEATGVRGPAEIRLVPQVNAGVYEETKLLGLIPGRRHLIIGAPLLIGLTEAELDSVLAHEFGHYANNDVRLSGVTVAGRTAIGHTIATLHRRADQHVADRAAEIADDNAYRKARGRKASDEDAGNGGIERYLAKFFTLYAKLYFRVSESISRSQEYAADRHAARIAGRDATASALRRLPALDAAQSFYLDSYATMGVGAGLLPLPGQFFGGLGRLLADPERREELAEMGLDLPDEQPDPYDSHPPIRRRVAVIEALPDSPGLPGLGENRPALGLLRDPQQRLAELETLALRPEAAQMRRLDWPDLVHETMLAHARENAQPVLRALTDSGLHGTVEAMLDALDAGRSEEIARRLPQSEEAAQATGRAAREFHRPLLRRALQSLTVLALASQQLARWELSWGHPAALALSDDTAERLPVALDAAVADAPDTAPLRTLLAELAAPAGVQS
;
A
#
# COMPACT_ATOMS: atom_id res chain seq x y z
N MET A 1 1.03 41.77 21.54
CA MET A 1 1.40 42.46 20.28
C MET A 1 1.95 41.53 19.18
N SER A 2 2.16 40.21 19.39
CA SER A 2 2.66 39.28 18.36
C SER A 2 1.56 38.59 17.55
N THR A 3 0.35 38.48 18.05
CA THR A 3 -0.80 37.81 17.43
C THR A 3 -1.40 38.52 16.21
N GLU A 4 -1.44 39.86 16.23
CA GLU A 4 -1.98 40.65 15.10
C GLU A 4 -1.10 40.62 13.84
N ARG A 5 0.24 40.55 14.00
CA ARG A 5 1.14 40.46 12.83
C ARG A 5 1.09 39.13 12.12
N THR A 6 0.73 38.05 12.83
CA THR A 6 0.61 36.71 12.24
C THR A 6 -0.66 36.59 11.40
N GLY A 7 -1.79 37.14 11.88
CA GLY A 7 -3.07 37.10 11.15
C GLY A 7 -3.04 37.87 9.82
N MET A 8 -2.45 39.05 9.79
CA MET A 8 -2.38 39.86 8.57
C MET A 8 -1.49 39.22 7.48
N ARG A 9 -0.39 38.53 7.86
CA ARG A 9 0.45 37.77 6.93
C ARG A 9 -0.25 36.57 6.35
N THR A 10 -1.09 35.87 7.11
CA THR A 10 -1.84 34.71 6.67
C THR A 10 -2.93 35.10 5.66
N SER A 11 -3.68 36.17 5.92
CA SER A 11 -4.71 36.71 5.00
C SER A 11 -4.12 37.16 3.67
N THR A 12 -2.94 37.82 3.69
CA THR A 12 -2.26 38.26 2.46
C THR A 12 -1.80 37.08 1.61
N ARG A 13 -1.28 36.02 2.24
CA ARG A 13 -0.85 34.79 1.55
C ARG A 13 -2.03 34.02 0.99
N ALA A 14 -3.14 33.97 1.74
CA ALA A 14 -4.37 33.36 1.29
C ALA A 14 -4.95 34.08 0.05
N LEU A 15 -4.95 35.43 0.06
CA LEU A 15 -5.36 36.22 -1.12
C LEU A 15 -4.45 35.93 -2.31
N LEU A 16 -3.13 35.85 -2.10
CA LEU A 16 -2.19 35.50 -3.16
C LEU A 16 -2.43 34.09 -3.72
N ALA A 17 -2.74 33.11 -2.87
CA ALA A 17 -3.08 31.75 -3.31
C ALA A 17 -4.36 31.72 -4.15
N VAL A 18 -5.39 32.47 -3.74
CA VAL A 18 -6.64 32.62 -4.52
C VAL A 18 -6.35 33.30 -5.87
N THR A 19 -5.53 34.35 -5.89
CA THR A 19 -5.12 35.04 -7.12
C THR A 19 -4.35 34.09 -8.06
N LEU A 20 -3.44 33.30 -7.52
CA LEU A 20 -2.73 32.29 -8.32
C LEU A 20 -3.67 31.19 -8.83
N LEU A 21 -4.66 30.75 -8.04
CA LEU A 21 -5.65 29.79 -8.51
C LEU A 21 -6.50 30.35 -9.66
N ALA A 22 -6.99 31.59 -9.51
CA ALA A 22 -7.68 32.28 -10.58
C ALA A 22 -6.77 32.43 -11.81
N GLY A 23 -5.51 32.79 -11.61
CA GLY A 23 -4.47 32.87 -12.63
C GLY A 23 -4.27 31.54 -13.38
N PHE A 24 -4.34 30.40 -12.70
CA PHE A 24 -4.26 29.09 -13.32
C PHE A 24 -5.38 28.85 -14.35
N TYR A 25 -6.62 29.14 -13.96
CA TYR A 25 -7.76 28.98 -14.88
C TYR A 25 -7.74 30.00 -16.00
N LEU A 26 -7.34 31.24 -15.70
CA LEU A 26 -7.21 32.30 -16.71
C LEU A 26 -6.10 31.96 -17.72
N LEU A 27 -4.98 31.42 -17.24
CA LEU A 27 -3.88 30.99 -18.12
C LEU A 27 -4.31 29.84 -19.04
N ALA A 28 -5.01 28.85 -18.49
CA ALA A 28 -5.55 27.74 -19.30
C ALA A 28 -6.56 28.25 -20.34
N ALA A 29 -7.44 29.17 -19.96
CA ALA A 29 -8.38 29.80 -20.88
C ALA A 29 -7.66 30.65 -21.94
N ALA A 30 -6.64 31.42 -21.56
CA ALA A 30 -5.84 32.26 -22.47
C ALA A 30 -5.09 31.41 -23.52
N ILE A 31 -4.57 30.25 -23.14
CA ILE A 31 -3.96 29.30 -24.10
C ILE A 31 -4.97 28.89 -25.16
N VAL A 32 -6.18 28.48 -24.76
CA VAL A 32 -7.22 28.03 -25.68
C VAL A 32 -7.68 29.18 -26.57
N VAL A 33 -7.99 30.34 -25.98
CA VAL A 33 -8.46 31.54 -26.71
C VAL A 33 -7.36 32.03 -27.67
N GLY A 34 -6.12 32.07 -27.24
CA GLY A 34 -4.97 32.45 -28.07
C GLY A 34 -4.78 31.53 -29.28
N LEU A 35 -4.95 30.23 -29.10
CA LEU A 35 -4.91 29.28 -30.21
C LEU A 35 -6.07 29.47 -31.18
N ILE A 36 -7.29 29.73 -30.67
CA ILE A 36 -8.45 30.01 -31.51
C ILE A 36 -8.20 31.30 -32.31
N TRP A 37 -7.77 32.38 -31.63
CA TRP A 37 -7.45 33.64 -32.28
C TRP A 37 -6.38 33.51 -33.36
N LEU A 38 -5.28 32.81 -33.07
CA LEU A 38 -4.19 32.54 -34.01
C LEU A 38 -4.71 31.84 -35.28
N ASN A 39 -5.59 30.86 -35.14
CA ASN A 39 -6.17 30.12 -36.26
C ASN A 39 -7.15 30.99 -37.06
N VAL A 40 -7.93 31.83 -36.39
CA VAL A 40 -8.85 32.79 -37.06
C VAL A 40 -8.04 33.83 -37.85
N GLU A 41 -7.03 34.43 -37.23
CA GLU A 41 -6.17 35.44 -37.86
C GLU A 41 -5.50 34.90 -39.12
N LEU A 42 -5.00 33.66 -39.03
CA LEU A 42 -4.36 33.00 -40.16
C LEU A 42 -5.34 32.79 -41.34
N VAL A 43 -6.58 32.46 -41.05
CA VAL A 43 -7.60 32.30 -42.09
C VAL A 43 -7.97 33.64 -42.73
N VAL A 44 -8.11 34.70 -41.91
CA VAL A 44 -8.51 36.04 -42.37
C VAL A 44 -7.39 36.72 -43.18
N THR A 45 -6.13 36.51 -42.82
CA THR A 45 -4.98 37.17 -43.45
C THR A 45 -4.39 36.43 -44.66
N SER A 46 -4.79 35.18 -44.90
CA SER A 46 -4.27 34.36 -45.99
C SER A 46 -5.15 34.36 -47.21
N ASP A 47 -4.63 34.80 -48.34
CA ASP A 47 -5.34 34.81 -49.62
C ASP A 47 -5.57 33.40 -50.23
N ARG A 48 -4.91 32.39 -49.75
CA ARG A 48 -5.01 31.01 -50.26
C ARG A 48 -4.92 29.98 -49.12
N PHE A 49 -5.70 28.91 -49.29
CA PHE A 49 -5.66 27.76 -48.36
C PHE A 49 -4.39 26.92 -48.60
N HIS A 50 -3.50 26.86 -47.62
CA HIS A 50 -2.26 26.12 -47.68
C HIS A 50 -2.28 24.88 -46.76
N SER A 51 -1.58 23.80 -47.14
CA SER A 51 -1.45 22.59 -46.31
C SER A 51 -0.84 22.87 -44.90
N ALA A 52 -0.05 23.95 -44.80
CA ALA A 52 0.51 24.41 -43.52
C ALA A 52 -0.58 24.86 -42.51
N MET A 53 -1.72 25.41 -43.00
CA MET A 53 -2.84 25.80 -42.15
C MET A 53 -3.50 24.59 -41.49
N VAL A 54 -3.69 23.51 -42.26
CA VAL A 54 -4.23 22.25 -41.72
C VAL A 54 -3.35 21.69 -40.63
N LYS A 55 -2.02 21.72 -40.85
CA LYS A 55 -1.05 21.26 -39.82
C LYS A 55 -1.12 22.11 -38.55
N LEU A 56 -1.24 23.44 -38.70
CA LEU A 56 -1.36 24.34 -37.55
C LEU A 56 -2.68 24.14 -36.81
N TRP A 57 -3.81 23.90 -37.52
CA TRP A 57 -5.07 23.58 -36.90
C TRP A 57 -5.03 22.28 -36.11
N LEU A 58 -4.43 21.23 -36.68
CA LEU A 58 -4.23 19.96 -35.98
C LEU A 58 -3.37 20.13 -34.73
N LEU A 59 -2.27 20.90 -34.84
CA LEU A 59 -1.41 21.21 -33.69
C LEU A 59 -2.16 22.01 -32.62
N SER A 60 -2.91 23.04 -33.04
CA SER A 60 -3.73 23.84 -32.12
C SER A 60 -4.79 23.00 -31.42
N ALA A 61 -5.45 22.11 -32.16
CA ALA A 61 -6.42 21.17 -31.58
C ALA A 61 -5.75 20.17 -30.61
N ALA A 62 -4.56 19.69 -30.97
CA ALA A 62 -3.77 18.80 -30.10
C ALA A 62 -3.36 19.45 -28.77
N ILE A 63 -3.16 20.77 -28.75
CA ILE A 63 -2.89 21.54 -27.52
C ILE A 63 -4.17 21.91 -26.79
N ALA A 64 -5.17 22.46 -27.48
CA ALA A 64 -6.40 22.96 -26.87
C ALA A 64 -7.26 21.86 -26.27
N TYR A 65 -7.37 20.71 -26.94
CA TYR A 65 -8.22 19.61 -26.49
C TYR A 65 -7.83 19.03 -25.12
N PRO A 66 -6.55 18.66 -24.85
CA PRO A 66 -6.15 18.24 -23.51
C PRO A 66 -6.39 19.30 -22.43
N VAL A 67 -6.08 20.58 -22.73
CA VAL A 67 -6.29 21.69 -21.78
C VAL A 67 -7.77 21.84 -21.45
N LEU A 68 -8.65 21.93 -22.46
CA LEU A 68 -10.09 22.04 -22.26
C LEU A 68 -10.64 20.83 -21.49
N ARG A 69 -10.28 19.63 -21.95
CA ARG A 69 -10.81 18.40 -21.35
C ARG A 69 -10.35 18.22 -19.92
N VAL A 70 -9.07 18.45 -19.62
CA VAL A 70 -8.51 18.17 -18.30
C VAL A 70 -8.84 19.29 -17.30
N VAL A 71 -8.70 20.56 -17.71
CA VAL A 71 -8.89 21.70 -16.80
C VAL A 71 -10.36 22.03 -16.58
N PHE A 72 -11.19 21.96 -17.65
CA PHE A 72 -12.57 22.46 -17.58
C PHE A 72 -13.64 21.35 -17.68
N LEU A 73 -13.39 20.26 -18.43
CA LEU A 73 -14.41 19.26 -18.75
C LEU A 73 -14.28 17.96 -17.97
N THR A 74 -13.14 17.66 -17.37
CA THR A 74 -13.00 16.46 -16.54
C THR A 74 -13.82 16.65 -15.27
N ARG A 75 -15.02 16.07 -15.25
CA ARG A 75 -15.77 15.92 -14.01
C ARG A 75 -14.88 15.11 -13.06
N ARG A 76 -14.66 15.59 -11.84
CA ARG A 76 -14.09 14.78 -10.77
C ARG A 76 -14.91 13.48 -10.73
N LYS A 77 -14.30 12.35 -11.10
CA LYS A 77 -14.82 11.08 -10.64
C LYS A 77 -14.96 11.22 -9.13
N ARG A 78 -16.13 10.88 -8.61
CA ARG A 78 -16.29 10.71 -7.15
C ARG A 78 -15.12 9.83 -6.74
N ASP A 79 -14.32 10.31 -5.83
CA ASP A 79 -13.16 9.56 -5.37
C ASP A 79 -13.74 8.39 -4.56
N ASP A 80 -13.70 7.18 -5.16
CA ASP A 80 -14.21 5.95 -4.54
C ASP A 80 -13.42 5.61 -3.26
N SER A 81 -12.34 6.39 -2.94
CA SER A 81 -11.60 6.29 -1.68
C SER A 81 -12.44 6.63 -0.43
N HIS A 82 -13.64 7.18 -0.64
CA HIS A 82 -14.61 7.46 0.42
C HIS A 82 -15.67 6.36 0.57
N ASP A 83 -15.62 5.31 -0.24
CA ASP A 83 -16.51 4.17 -0.13
C ASP A 83 -16.03 3.25 1.01
N GLY A 84 -16.50 3.56 2.23
CA GLY A 84 -16.29 2.77 3.44
C GLY A 84 -17.60 2.19 3.96
N LEU A 85 -17.50 1.29 4.94
CA LEU A 85 -18.65 0.74 5.65
C LEU A 85 -19.33 1.85 6.48
N PRO A 86 -20.60 2.19 6.22
CA PRO A 86 -21.30 3.17 7.03
C PRO A 86 -21.51 2.64 8.46
N LEU A 87 -21.26 3.50 9.45
CA LEU A 87 -21.46 3.23 10.85
C LEU A 87 -22.61 4.10 11.36
N THR A 88 -23.79 3.54 11.56
CA THR A 88 -24.98 4.29 11.98
C THR A 88 -24.95 4.62 13.49
N ARG A 89 -25.72 5.63 13.92
CA ARG A 89 -25.82 6.01 15.34
C ARG A 89 -26.44 4.91 16.20
N GLU A 90 -27.38 4.19 15.63
CA GLU A 90 -28.10 3.11 16.29
C GLU A 90 -27.18 1.91 16.54
N GLU A 91 -26.33 1.61 15.58
CA GLU A 91 -25.38 0.49 15.67
C GLU A 91 -24.16 0.82 16.51
N GLN A 92 -23.66 2.07 16.45
CA GLN A 92 -22.40 2.49 17.07
C GLN A 92 -22.56 3.72 17.99
N PRO A 93 -23.44 3.67 19.02
CA PRO A 93 -23.78 4.84 19.83
C PRO A 93 -22.57 5.42 20.59
N GLU A 94 -21.62 4.58 21.05
CA GLU A 94 -20.45 5.03 21.80
C GLU A 94 -19.48 5.81 20.92
N LEU A 95 -19.18 5.29 19.73
CA LEU A 95 -18.35 5.98 18.77
C LEU A 95 -18.95 7.32 18.36
N TRP A 96 -20.27 7.36 18.09
CA TRP A 96 -20.95 8.57 17.72
C TRP A 96 -20.97 9.61 18.85
N ALA A 97 -21.22 9.17 20.09
CA ALA A 97 -21.17 10.06 21.26
C ALA A 97 -19.76 10.66 21.45
N ARG A 98 -18.71 9.87 21.20
CA ARG A 98 -17.32 10.34 21.25
C ARG A 98 -17.05 11.39 20.17
N VAL A 99 -17.43 11.11 18.92
CA VAL A 99 -17.26 12.03 17.79
C VAL A 99 -18.04 13.33 18.00
N ASP A 100 -19.27 13.25 18.44
CA ASP A 100 -20.12 14.45 18.74
C ASP A 100 -19.45 15.32 19.83
N ARG A 101 -18.93 14.71 20.89
CA ARG A 101 -18.24 15.43 21.96
C ARG A 101 -16.99 16.15 21.47
N ILE A 102 -16.19 15.50 20.61
CA ILE A 102 -15.01 16.12 20.02
C ILE A 102 -15.40 17.28 19.09
N ALA A 103 -16.44 17.09 18.26
CA ALA A 103 -16.94 18.14 17.38
C ALA A 103 -17.44 19.36 18.18
N GLU A 104 -18.19 19.14 19.28
CA GLU A 104 -18.64 20.18 20.19
C GLU A 104 -17.47 20.92 20.85
N ALA A 105 -16.50 20.17 21.38
CA ALA A 105 -15.28 20.72 22.00
C ALA A 105 -14.43 21.55 21.02
N THR A 106 -14.47 21.19 19.75
CA THR A 106 -13.80 21.91 18.66
C THR A 106 -14.61 23.13 18.19
N GLY A 107 -15.89 23.22 18.56
CA GLY A 107 -16.80 24.29 18.14
C GLY A 107 -17.27 24.15 16.70
N VAL A 108 -17.26 22.94 16.13
CA VAL A 108 -17.67 22.67 14.76
C VAL A 108 -18.91 21.78 14.72
N ARG A 109 -19.66 21.85 13.62
CA ARG A 109 -20.79 20.94 13.39
C ARG A 109 -20.26 19.51 13.20
N GLY A 110 -20.83 18.54 13.93
CA GLY A 110 -20.52 17.11 13.77
C GLY A 110 -20.83 16.57 12.37
N PRO A 111 -20.33 15.37 12.04
CA PRO A 111 -20.57 14.74 10.77
C PRO A 111 -22.02 14.26 10.63
N ALA A 112 -22.52 14.18 9.40
CA ALA A 112 -23.80 13.56 9.08
C ALA A 112 -23.69 12.04 8.91
N GLU A 113 -22.49 11.55 8.68
CA GLU A 113 -22.18 10.15 8.43
C GLU A 113 -20.74 9.83 8.90
N ILE A 114 -20.56 8.63 9.48
CA ILE A 114 -19.25 8.06 9.79
C ILE A 114 -19.08 6.81 8.93
N ARG A 115 -17.90 6.65 8.31
CA ARG A 115 -17.54 5.48 7.51
C ARG A 115 -16.24 4.85 7.99
N LEU A 116 -16.25 3.53 8.11
CA LEU A 116 -15.05 2.74 8.40
C LEU A 116 -14.36 2.38 7.09
N VAL A 117 -13.05 2.63 7.01
CA VAL A 117 -12.24 2.35 5.82
C VAL A 117 -11.06 1.42 6.16
N PRO A 118 -10.53 0.66 5.19
CA PRO A 118 -9.46 -0.31 5.47
C PRO A 118 -8.06 0.30 5.61
N GLN A 119 -7.84 1.57 5.24
CA GLN A 119 -6.54 2.23 5.26
C GLN A 119 -6.24 2.87 6.62
N VAL A 120 -4.95 3.13 6.93
CA VAL A 120 -4.54 4.00 8.05
C VAL A 120 -4.85 5.44 7.64
N ASN A 121 -6.08 5.85 7.85
CA ASN A 121 -6.57 7.18 7.46
C ASN A 121 -7.67 7.65 8.40
N ALA A 122 -7.71 8.95 8.65
CA ALA A 122 -8.85 9.65 9.20
C ALA A 122 -9.05 10.93 8.41
N GLY A 123 -10.26 11.38 8.26
CA GLY A 123 -10.52 12.62 7.54
C GLY A 123 -11.98 13.07 7.66
N VAL A 124 -12.15 14.38 7.76
CA VAL A 124 -13.46 15.01 7.62
C VAL A 124 -13.51 15.67 6.26
N TYR A 125 -14.50 15.34 5.46
CA TYR A 125 -14.73 16.01 4.19
C TYR A 125 -16.15 16.54 4.10
N GLU A 126 -16.33 17.63 3.37
CA GLU A 126 -17.61 18.29 3.20
C GLU A 126 -18.02 18.27 1.72
N GLU A 127 -19.20 17.75 1.44
CA GLU A 127 -19.79 17.89 0.10
C GLU A 127 -20.06 19.37 -0.14
N THR A 128 -19.34 19.96 -1.07
CA THR A 128 -19.53 21.37 -1.39
C THR A 128 -20.28 21.54 -2.70
N LYS A 129 -21.20 22.51 -2.75
CA LYS A 129 -21.89 22.95 -3.98
C LYS A 129 -21.30 24.28 -4.45
N LEU A 130 -21.51 24.63 -5.74
CA LEU A 130 -21.05 25.88 -6.34
C LEU A 130 -19.54 26.15 -6.09
N LEU A 131 -18.66 25.24 -6.54
CA LEU A 131 -17.19 25.39 -6.45
C LEU A 131 -16.67 25.63 -5.01
N GLY A 132 -17.34 25.08 -4.00
CA GLY A 132 -16.91 25.21 -2.61
C GLY A 132 -17.57 26.36 -1.84
N LEU A 133 -18.46 27.11 -2.45
CA LEU A 133 -19.08 28.28 -1.82
C LEU A 133 -20.26 27.94 -0.89
N ILE A 134 -20.93 26.81 -1.12
CA ILE A 134 -22.06 26.36 -0.29
C ILE A 134 -21.65 25.10 0.45
N PRO A 135 -21.57 25.15 1.81
CA PRO A 135 -21.27 23.99 2.62
C PRO A 135 -22.41 22.95 2.54
N GLY A 136 -22.06 21.67 2.41
CA GLY A 136 -22.98 20.57 2.31
C GLY A 136 -22.99 19.66 3.55
N ARG A 137 -23.10 18.35 3.31
CA ARG A 137 -23.00 17.33 4.36
C ARG A 137 -21.53 17.07 4.68
N ARG A 138 -21.24 16.92 5.96
CA ARG A 138 -19.93 16.46 6.43
C ARG A 138 -19.94 14.97 6.63
N HIS A 139 -18.87 14.35 6.21
CA HIS A 139 -18.63 12.93 6.36
C HIS A 139 -17.30 12.76 7.09
N LEU A 140 -17.28 11.84 8.05
CA LEU A 140 -16.06 11.44 8.74
C LEU A 140 -15.68 10.04 8.26
N ILE A 141 -14.45 9.86 7.82
CA ILE A 141 -13.86 8.54 7.60
C ILE A 141 -12.92 8.20 8.76
N ILE A 142 -12.96 6.95 9.20
CA ILE A 142 -12.07 6.42 10.25
C ILE A 142 -11.50 5.10 9.73
N GLY A 143 -10.18 4.97 9.74
CA GLY A 143 -9.48 3.75 9.37
C GLY A 143 -9.65 2.66 10.43
N ALA A 144 -10.00 1.45 10.01
CA ALA A 144 -10.00 0.29 10.90
C ALA A 144 -8.64 0.10 11.61
N PRO A 145 -7.49 0.30 10.96
CA PRO A 145 -6.20 0.20 11.63
C PRO A 145 -6.00 1.23 12.75
N LEU A 146 -6.59 2.43 12.65
CA LEU A 146 -6.53 3.42 13.73
C LEU A 146 -7.28 2.94 14.96
N LEU A 147 -8.46 2.34 14.78
CA LEU A 147 -9.22 1.75 15.87
C LEU A 147 -8.50 0.56 16.49
N ILE A 148 -7.81 -0.25 15.69
CA ILE A 148 -7.07 -1.43 16.15
C ILE A 148 -5.77 -1.05 16.86
N GLY A 149 -5.04 -0.06 16.35
CA GLY A 149 -3.67 0.24 16.77
C GLY A 149 -3.52 1.40 17.75
N LEU A 150 -4.54 2.25 17.92
CA LEU A 150 -4.50 3.41 18.81
C LEU A 150 -5.25 3.17 20.12
N THR A 151 -4.90 3.96 21.13
CA THR A 151 -5.73 4.16 22.31
C THR A 151 -6.86 5.16 22.01
N GLU A 152 -7.89 5.20 22.85
CA GLU A 152 -8.96 6.20 22.75
C GLU A 152 -8.40 7.62 22.78
N ALA A 153 -7.39 7.89 23.64
CA ALA A 153 -6.75 9.19 23.76
C ALA A 153 -6.04 9.60 22.45
N GLU A 154 -5.33 8.67 21.83
CA GLU A 154 -4.65 8.90 20.56
C GLU A 154 -5.65 9.10 19.42
N LEU A 155 -6.72 8.30 19.37
CA LEU A 155 -7.80 8.46 18.40
C LEU A 155 -8.53 9.80 18.59
N ASP A 156 -8.83 10.18 19.83
CA ASP A 156 -9.43 11.49 20.15
C ASP A 156 -8.57 12.64 19.61
N SER A 157 -7.25 12.50 19.73
CA SER A 157 -6.31 13.48 19.18
C SER A 157 -6.38 13.56 17.66
N VAL A 158 -6.39 12.41 16.97
CA VAL A 158 -6.52 12.35 15.51
C VAL A 158 -7.85 12.98 15.07
N LEU A 159 -8.96 12.63 15.69
CA LEU A 159 -10.27 13.20 15.37
C LEU A 159 -10.35 14.70 15.69
N ALA A 160 -9.79 15.14 16.81
CA ALA A 160 -9.75 16.56 17.17
C ALA A 160 -8.87 17.38 16.22
N HIS A 161 -7.80 16.77 15.68
CA HIS A 161 -6.98 17.37 14.64
C HIS A 161 -7.80 17.56 13.35
N GLU A 162 -8.51 16.52 12.89
CA GLU A 162 -9.35 16.58 11.68
C GLU A 162 -10.47 17.63 11.81
N PHE A 163 -11.14 17.68 12.95
CA PHE A 163 -12.12 18.74 13.21
C PHE A 163 -11.46 20.10 13.36
N GLY A 164 -10.23 20.17 13.85
CA GLY A 164 -9.44 21.39 14.00
C GLY A 164 -9.24 22.14 12.68
N HIS A 165 -9.15 21.43 11.56
CA HIS A 165 -9.11 22.03 10.23
C HIS A 165 -10.38 22.85 9.90
N TYR A 166 -11.51 22.57 10.56
CA TYR A 166 -12.79 23.26 10.37
C TYR A 166 -13.11 24.30 11.45
N ALA A 167 -12.32 24.35 12.54
CA ALA A 167 -12.60 25.21 13.70
C ALA A 167 -12.23 26.69 13.46
N ASN A 168 -11.31 26.97 12.56
CA ASN A 168 -10.85 28.31 12.28
C ASN A 168 -11.77 29.00 11.24
N ASN A 169 -12.20 30.24 11.52
CA ASN A 169 -13.02 31.06 10.60
C ASN A 169 -12.34 31.31 9.22
N ASP A 170 -11.10 30.90 9.02
CA ASP A 170 -10.36 30.93 7.75
C ASP A 170 -10.75 29.77 6.79
N VAL A 171 -11.72 28.93 7.16
CA VAL A 171 -12.16 27.71 6.41
C VAL A 171 -12.51 28.01 4.95
N ARG A 172 -13.09 29.18 4.64
CA ARG A 172 -13.44 29.52 3.25
C ARG A 172 -12.20 29.68 2.37
N LEU A 173 -11.14 30.33 2.88
CA LEU A 173 -9.88 30.51 2.17
C LEU A 173 -9.05 29.23 2.14
N SER A 174 -9.07 28.44 3.21
CA SER A 174 -8.45 27.11 3.28
C SER A 174 -9.08 26.16 2.28
N GLY A 175 -10.40 26.10 2.22
CA GLY A 175 -11.13 25.26 1.27
C GLY A 175 -10.77 25.57 -0.19
N VAL A 176 -10.64 26.85 -0.53
CA VAL A 176 -10.21 27.28 -1.88
C VAL A 176 -8.75 26.87 -2.14
N THR A 177 -7.87 27.00 -1.15
CA THR A 177 -6.46 26.62 -1.28
C THR A 177 -6.28 25.12 -1.47
N VAL A 178 -6.97 24.31 -0.67
CA VAL A 178 -6.99 22.84 -0.79
C VAL A 178 -7.62 22.42 -2.11
N ALA A 179 -8.78 23.00 -2.48
CA ALA A 179 -9.42 22.73 -3.76
C ALA A 179 -8.51 23.08 -4.94
N GLY A 180 -7.76 24.18 -4.84
CA GLY A 180 -6.80 24.59 -5.85
C GLY A 180 -5.62 23.61 -5.98
N ARG A 181 -5.02 23.19 -4.86
CA ARG A 181 -3.96 22.17 -4.85
C ARG A 181 -4.44 20.88 -5.51
N THR A 182 -5.61 20.41 -5.11
CA THR A 182 -6.20 19.19 -5.66
C THR A 182 -6.50 19.34 -7.15
N ALA A 183 -7.05 20.47 -7.60
CA ALA A 183 -7.35 20.70 -9.01
C ALA A 183 -6.10 20.76 -9.88
N ILE A 184 -5.07 21.49 -9.44
CA ILE A 184 -3.77 21.60 -10.13
C ILE A 184 -3.05 20.24 -10.14
N GLY A 185 -2.97 19.57 -9.00
CA GLY A 185 -2.36 18.24 -8.88
C GLY A 185 -3.05 17.20 -9.76
N HIS A 186 -4.39 17.16 -9.74
CA HIS A 186 -5.18 16.28 -10.61
C HIS A 186 -4.94 16.56 -12.10
N THR A 187 -4.83 17.84 -12.47
CA THR A 187 -4.54 18.24 -13.86
C THR A 187 -3.19 17.68 -14.30
N ILE A 188 -2.14 17.87 -13.50
CA ILE A 188 -0.78 17.38 -13.77
C ILE A 188 -0.76 15.85 -13.84
N ALA A 189 -1.33 15.16 -12.84
CA ALA A 189 -1.39 13.70 -12.80
C ALA A 189 -2.14 13.11 -14.01
N THR A 190 -3.21 13.78 -14.46
CA THR A 190 -3.97 13.33 -15.63
C THR A 190 -3.18 13.54 -16.93
N LEU A 191 -2.44 14.63 -17.06
CA LEU A 191 -1.59 14.89 -18.22
C LEU A 191 -0.42 13.88 -18.28
N HIS A 192 0.23 13.58 -17.14
CA HIS A 192 1.27 12.55 -17.07
C HIS A 192 0.74 11.18 -17.47
N ARG A 193 -0.37 10.76 -16.88
CA ARG A 193 -0.99 9.46 -17.18
C ARG A 193 -1.34 9.32 -18.67
N ARG A 194 -1.83 10.38 -19.31
CA ARG A 194 -2.08 10.38 -20.76
C ARG A 194 -0.79 10.31 -21.57
N ALA A 195 0.24 11.07 -21.17
CA ALA A 195 1.54 10.99 -21.81
C ALA A 195 2.11 9.57 -21.74
N ASP A 196 1.98 8.90 -20.61
CA ASP A 196 2.43 7.52 -20.41
C ASP A 196 1.59 6.52 -21.23
N GLN A 197 0.26 6.73 -21.31
CA GLN A 197 -0.61 5.95 -22.20
C GLN A 197 -0.23 6.11 -23.67
N HIS A 198 0.05 7.33 -24.15
CA HIS A 198 0.53 7.56 -25.52
C HIS A 198 1.84 6.84 -25.81
N VAL A 199 2.78 6.80 -24.86
CA VAL A 199 4.02 6.02 -24.99
C VAL A 199 3.73 4.53 -25.07
N ALA A 200 2.85 4.03 -24.20
CA ALA A 200 2.49 2.61 -24.17
C ALA A 200 1.76 2.17 -25.46
N ASP A 201 0.79 2.96 -25.92
CA ASP A 201 0.04 2.69 -27.16
C ASP A 201 1.00 2.69 -28.37
N ARG A 202 1.90 3.68 -28.44
CA ARG A 202 2.90 3.75 -29.53
C ARG A 202 3.89 2.60 -29.48
N ALA A 203 4.33 2.19 -28.28
CA ALA A 203 5.19 1.03 -28.11
C ALA A 203 4.50 -0.28 -28.58
N ALA A 204 3.22 -0.43 -28.28
CA ALA A 204 2.42 -1.55 -28.76
C ALA A 204 2.28 -1.57 -30.28
N GLU A 205 1.98 -0.41 -30.92
CA GLU A 205 1.93 -0.28 -32.38
C GLU A 205 3.26 -0.66 -33.04
N ILE A 206 4.39 -0.18 -32.49
CA ILE A 206 5.73 -0.51 -32.99
C ILE A 206 6.03 -2.00 -32.81
N ALA A 207 5.64 -2.60 -31.71
CA ALA A 207 5.81 -4.03 -31.46
C ALA A 207 5.01 -4.88 -32.46
N ASP A 208 3.76 -4.52 -32.73
CA ASP A 208 2.90 -5.18 -33.71
C ASP A 208 3.44 -5.04 -35.13
N ASP A 209 3.89 -3.84 -35.54
CA ASP A 209 4.53 -3.63 -36.86
C ASP A 209 5.82 -4.44 -36.99
N ASN A 210 6.64 -4.49 -35.94
CA ASN A 210 7.86 -5.27 -35.92
C ASN A 210 7.59 -6.78 -35.98
N ALA A 211 6.55 -7.28 -35.32
CA ALA A 211 6.11 -8.66 -35.45
C ALA A 211 5.67 -8.98 -36.88
N TYR A 212 4.88 -8.08 -37.51
CA TYR A 212 4.45 -8.22 -38.90
C TYR A 212 5.65 -8.17 -39.90
N ARG A 213 6.60 -7.27 -39.68
CA ARG A 213 7.84 -7.19 -40.50
C ARG A 213 8.67 -8.45 -40.38
N LYS A 214 8.85 -8.97 -39.17
CA LYS A 214 9.56 -10.24 -38.90
C LYS A 214 8.91 -11.42 -39.60
N ALA A 215 7.58 -11.52 -39.57
CA ALA A 215 6.84 -12.57 -40.27
C ALA A 215 7.03 -12.55 -41.78
N ARG A 216 7.42 -11.39 -42.38
CA ARG A 216 7.73 -11.20 -43.80
C ARG A 216 9.23 -11.19 -44.13
N GLY A 217 10.11 -11.57 -43.20
CA GLY A 217 11.54 -11.60 -43.38
C GLY A 217 12.20 -10.20 -43.51
N ARG A 218 11.52 -9.14 -43.03
CA ARG A 218 12.05 -7.77 -43.03
C ARG A 218 12.70 -7.44 -41.72
N LYS A 219 13.65 -6.50 -41.70
CA LYS A 219 14.26 -5.99 -40.46
C LYS A 219 13.22 -5.24 -39.63
N ALA A 220 13.32 -5.36 -38.32
CA ALA A 220 12.54 -4.55 -37.37
C ALA A 220 12.84 -3.05 -37.58
N SER A 221 11.88 -2.19 -37.29
CA SER A 221 12.05 -0.75 -37.23
C SER A 221 12.74 -0.38 -35.91
N ASP A 222 13.70 0.54 -35.98
CA ASP A 222 14.36 1.15 -34.81
C ASP A 222 13.59 2.38 -34.31
N GLU A 223 12.28 2.51 -34.63
CA GLU A 223 11.47 3.61 -34.15
C GLU A 223 11.33 3.56 -32.62
N ASP A 224 11.54 4.71 -31.98
CA ASP A 224 11.29 4.92 -30.56
C ASP A 224 9.81 5.29 -30.31
N ALA A 225 9.23 4.80 -29.22
CA ALA A 225 7.88 5.13 -28.79
C ALA A 225 7.72 6.63 -28.43
N GLY A 226 8.82 7.37 -28.36
CA GLY A 226 8.83 8.80 -28.04
C GLY A 226 8.62 9.09 -26.57
N ASN A 227 8.42 10.37 -26.25
CA ASN A 227 8.38 10.84 -24.86
C ASN A 227 6.98 11.29 -24.36
N GLY A 228 5.89 10.79 -24.95
CA GLY A 228 4.53 11.08 -24.49
C GLY A 228 3.89 12.35 -25.04
N GLY A 229 4.43 12.89 -26.15
CA GLY A 229 3.77 13.93 -26.94
C GLY A 229 3.59 15.27 -26.22
N ILE A 230 2.58 16.03 -26.67
CA ILE A 230 2.27 17.40 -26.20
C ILE A 230 1.83 17.41 -24.73
N GLU A 231 1.18 16.34 -24.27
CA GLU A 231 0.69 16.19 -22.88
C GLU A 231 1.83 16.27 -21.88
N ARG A 232 3.01 15.72 -22.19
CA ARG A 232 4.19 15.78 -21.34
C ARG A 232 4.77 17.18 -21.24
N TYR A 233 4.74 17.95 -22.30
CA TYR A 233 5.16 19.36 -22.28
C TYR A 233 4.18 20.22 -21.48
N LEU A 234 2.88 20.01 -21.67
CA LEU A 234 1.84 20.68 -20.88
C LEU A 234 1.96 20.30 -19.40
N ALA A 235 2.19 19.02 -19.07
CA ALA A 235 2.42 18.57 -17.70
C ALA A 235 3.62 19.29 -17.06
N LYS A 236 4.75 19.39 -17.77
CA LYS A 236 5.93 20.14 -17.30
C LYS A 236 5.64 21.61 -17.06
N PHE A 237 4.90 22.26 -17.98
CA PHE A 237 4.51 23.64 -17.85
C PHE A 237 3.61 23.88 -16.63
N PHE A 238 2.55 23.08 -16.48
CA PHE A 238 1.67 23.15 -15.32
C PHE A 238 2.38 22.76 -14.01
N THR A 239 3.36 21.86 -14.06
CA THR A 239 4.20 21.53 -12.90
C THR A 239 5.02 22.75 -12.44
N LEU A 240 5.57 23.54 -13.36
CA LEU A 240 6.27 24.77 -13.01
C LEU A 240 5.34 25.78 -12.33
N TYR A 241 4.12 25.92 -12.86
CA TYR A 241 3.09 26.76 -12.23
C TYR A 241 2.69 26.25 -10.85
N ALA A 242 2.49 24.93 -10.72
CA ALA A 242 2.17 24.26 -9.47
C ALA A 242 3.23 24.50 -8.39
N LYS A 243 4.52 24.44 -8.75
CA LYS A 243 5.62 24.74 -7.83
C LYS A 243 5.51 26.15 -7.23
N LEU A 244 5.13 27.14 -8.04
CA LEU A 244 4.89 28.49 -7.56
C LEU A 244 3.67 28.55 -6.63
N TYR A 245 2.56 27.95 -7.05
CA TYR A 245 1.32 27.90 -6.27
C TYR A 245 1.53 27.19 -4.93
N PHE A 246 2.18 26.03 -4.93
CA PHE A 246 2.42 25.24 -3.73
C PHE A 246 3.38 25.96 -2.77
N ARG A 247 4.44 26.61 -3.27
CA ARG A 247 5.35 27.42 -2.43
C ARG A 247 4.59 28.50 -1.65
N VAL A 248 3.61 29.16 -2.26
CA VAL A 248 2.77 30.16 -1.60
C VAL A 248 1.81 29.52 -0.63
N SER A 249 1.12 28.44 -1.05
CA SER A 249 0.11 27.74 -0.25
C SER A 249 0.70 26.92 0.91
N GLU A 250 1.95 26.43 0.78
CA GLU A 250 2.61 25.60 1.78
C GLU A 250 2.74 26.28 3.16
N SER A 251 3.06 27.58 3.18
CA SER A 251 3.16 28.31 4.45
C SER A 251 1.80 28.48 5.16
N ILE A 252 0.70 28.47 4.39
CA ILE A 252 -0.68 28.51 4.92
C ILE A 252 -1.01 27.13 5.46
N SER A 253 -0.78 26.10 4.67
CA SER A 253 -1.02 24.70 5.04
C SER A 253 -0.29 24.33 6.33
N ARG A 254 1.01 24.61 6.43
CA ARG A 254 1.80 24.38 7.66
C ARG A 254 1.23 25.12 8.87
N SER A 255 0.80 26.37 8.71
CA SER A 255 0.19 27.14 9.78
C SER A 255 -1.11 26.51 10.28
N GLN A 256 -1.88 25.92 9.37
CA GLN A 256 -3.14 25.22 9.66
C GLN A 256 -2.89 23.88 10.35
N GLU A 257 -1.89 23.11 9.90
CA GLU A 257 -1.48 21.87 10.56
C GLU A 257 -1.10 22.12 12.03
N TYR A 258 -0.21 23.10 12.29
CA TYR A 258 0.15 23.44 13.66
C TYR A 258 -1.02 24.01 14.48
N ALA A 259 -2.01 24.64 13.85
CA ALA A 259 -3.21 25.09 14.54
C ALA A 259 -4.12 23.90 14.90
N ALA A 260 -4.30 22.95 13.98
CA ALA A 260 -5.04 21.71 14.21
C ALA A 260 -4.36 20.86 15.30
N ASP A 261 -3.03 20.75 15.27
CA ASP A 261 -2.25 20.06 16.31
C ASP A 261 -2.45 20.68 17.71
N ARG A 262 -2.44 22.01 17.80
CA ARG A 262 -2.72 22.70 19.06
C ARG A 262 -4.17 22.50 19.53
N HIS A 263 -5.11 22.41 18.60
CA HIS A 263 -6.49 22.05 18.92
C HIS A 263 -6.59 20.63 19.48
N ALA A 264 -5.94 19.67 18.82
CA ALA A 264 -5.86 18.30 19.28
C ALA A 264 -5.25 18.20 20.69
N ALA A 265 -4.10 18.85 20.91
CA ALA A 265 -3.42 18.85 22.22
C ALA A 265 -4.28 19.46 23.34
N ARG A 266 -5.10 20.47 23.05
CA ARG A 266 -6.01 21.06 24.03
C ARG A 266 -7.18 20.14 24.37
N ILE A 267 -7.68 19.34 23.39
CA ILE A 267 -8.88 18.51 23.53
C ILE A 267 -8.53 17.13 24.08
N ALA A 268 -7.57 16.46 23.47
CA ALA A 268 -7.17 15.08 23.83
C ALA A 268 -5.97 15.03 24.79
N GLY A 269 -5.27 16.13 24.97
CA GLY A 269 -4.06 16.23 25.78
C GLY A 269 -2.78 16.30 24.93
N ARG A 270 -1.77 16.98 25.49
CA ARG A 270 -0.45 17.16 24.84
C ARG A 270 0.22 15.81 24.55
N ASP A 271 0.30 14.96 25.57
CA ASP A 271 1.03 13.70 25.48
C ASP A 271 0.32 12.69 24.56
N ALA A 272 -1.01 12.63 24.59
CA ALA A 272 -1.80 11.83 23.67
C ALA A 272 -1.60 12.27 22.22
N THR A 273 -1.52 13.58 21.97
CA THR A 273 -1.29 14.11 20.62
C THR A 273 0.12 13.83 20.12
N ALA A 274 1.13 13.99 20.96
CA ALA A 274 2.51 13.64 20.61
C ALA A 274 2.66 12.13 20.36
N SER A 275 2.02 11.30 21.17
CA SER A 275 1.99 9.84 21.04
C SER A 275 1.32 9.41 19.74
N ALA A 276 0.13 9.95 19.43
CA ALA A 276 -0.59 9.66 18.19
C ALA A 276 0.26 9.96 16.96
N LEU A 277 0.88 11.15 16.90
CA LEU A 277 1.73 11.56 15.78
C LEU A 277 2.93 10.64 15.57
N ARG A 278 3.54 10.13 16.65
CA ARG A 278 4.64 9.16 16.56
C ARG A 278 4.18 7.79 16.09
N ARG A 279 2.96 7.41 16.49
CA ARG A 279 2.43 6.08 16.25
C ARG A 279 1.90 5.86 14.85
N LEU A 280 1.42 6.93 14.18
CA LEU A 280 0.84 6.84 12.85
C LEU A 280 1.76 6.23 11.79
N PRO A 281 3.04 6.65 11.62
CA PRO A 281 3.94 6.04 10.63
C PRO A 281 4.25 4.58 10.95
N ALA A 282 4.48 4.26 12.22
CA ALA A 282 4.73 2.89 12.66
C ALA A 282 3.52 1.98 12.40
N LEU A 283 2.30 2.49 12.64
CA LEU A 283 1.07 1.77 12.36
C LEU A 283 0.85 1.54 10.86
N ASP A 284 1.16 2.52 10.02
CA ASP A 284 1.08 2.39 8.56
C ASP A 284 2.07 1.35 8.03
N ALA A 285 3.31 1.37 8.52
CA ALA A 285 4.31 0.36 8.21
C ALA A 285 3.88 -1.04 8.69
N ALA A 286 3.35 -1.15 9.91
CA ALA A 286 2.85 -2.40 10.48
C ALA A 286 1.66 -2.94 9.67
N GLN A 287 0.73 -2.09 9.24
CA GLN A 287 -0.39 -2.50 8.41
C GLN A 287 0.08 -3.02 7.05
N SER A 288 0.98 -2.30 6.38
CA SER A 288 1.54 -2.73 5.10
C SER A 288 2.23 -4.08 5.23
N PHE A 289 3.10 -4.24 6.21
CA PHE A 289 3.77 -5.50 6.50
C PHE A 289 2.77 -6.63 6.81
N TYR A 290 1.75 -6.35 7.63
CA TYR A 290 0.71 -7.31 7.98
C TYR A 290 -0.08 -7.78 6.75
N LEU A 291 -0.49 -6.85 5.87
CA LEU A 291 -1.22 -7.19 4.66
C LEU A 291 -0.38 -8.05 3.73
N ASP A 292 0.88 -7.68 3.52
CA ASP A 292 1.78 -8.37 2.58
C ASP A 292 2.24 -9.74 3.10
N SER A 293 2.50 -9.86 4.42
CA SER A 293 3.13 -11.05 4.99
C SER A 293 2.13 -12.03 5.60
N TYR A 294 0.95 -11.58 6.05
CA TYR A 294 -0.02 -12.42 6.76
C TYR A 294 -1.39 -12.44 6.10
N ALA A 295 -2.07 -11.30 5.95
CA ALA A 295 -3.46 -11.27 5.53
C ALA A 295 -3.68 -11.89 4.13
N THR A 296 -2.73 -11.70 3.22
CA THR A 296 -2.79 -12.16 1.84
C THR A 296 -2.01 -13.45 1.57
N MET A 297 -1.30 -14.01 2.57
CA MET A 297 -0.39 -15.15 2.38
C MET A 297 -1.07 -16.36 1.72
N GLY A 298 -2.32 -16.64 2.07
CA GLY A 298 -3.09 -17.78 1.59
C GLY A 298 -3.81 -17.57 0.24
N VAL A 299 -3.82 -16.35 -0.29
CA VAL A 299 -4.61 -15.98 -1.48
C VAL A 299 -4.24 -16.85 -2.70
N GLY A 300 -2.94 -17.10 -2.92
CA GLY A 300 -2.45 -17.97 -4.00
C GLY A 300 -2.95 -19.41 -3.90
N ALA A 301 -3.25 -19.88 -2.69
CA ALA A 301 -3.82 -21.21 -2.41
C ALA A 301 -5.35 -21.20 -2.27
N GLY A 302 -6.02 -20.08 -2.54
CA GLY A 302 -7.48 -19.93 -2.39
C GLY A 302 -7.95 -19.89 -0.94
N LEU A 303 -7.09 -19.43 -0.03
CA LEU A 303 -7.31 -19.40 1.41
C LEU A 303 -7.32 -17.97 1.94
N LEU A 304 -8.16 -17.70 2.95
CA LEU A 304 -8.22 -16.45 3.70
C LEU A 304 -8.43 -16.73 5.19
N PRO A 305 -8.06 -15.79 6.08
CA PRO A 305 -8.38 -15.91 7.49
C PRO A 305 -9.91 -15.85 7.74
N LEU A 306 -10.37 -16.29 8.91
CA LEU A 306 -11.77 -16.21 9.32
C LEU A 306 -12.33 -14.79 9.17
N PRO A 307 -13.66 -14.64 8.93
CA PRO A 307 -14.28 -13.33 8.75
C PRO A 307 -13.95 -12.35 9.89
N GLY A 308 -13.63 -11.13 9.55
CA GLY A 308 -13.18 -10.08 10.46
C GLY A 308 -11.70 -10.15 10.84
N GLN A 309 -11.02 -11.25 10.52
CA GLN A 309 -9.60 -11.44 10.83
C GLN A 309 -8.66 -10.92 9.74
N PHE A 310 -9.16 -10.68 8.52
CA PHE A 310 -8.33 -10.10 7.45
C PHE A 310 -7.81 -8.70 7.81
N PHE A 311 -8.63 -7.89 8.48
CA PHE A 311 -8.18 -6.62 9.07
C PHE A 311 -7.88 -6.76 10.57
N GLY A 312 -8.69 -7.52 11.31
CA GLY A 312 -8.57 -7.68 12.77
C GLY A 312 -7.30 -8.40 13.23
N GLY A 313 -6.70 -9.23 12.37
CA GLY A 313 -5.44 -9.89 12.66
C GLY A 313 -4.26 -8.94 12.88
N LEU A 314 -4.34 -7.70 12.36
CA LEU A 314 -3.39 -6.64 12.67
C LEU A 314 -3.22 -6.45 14.19
N GLY A 315 -4.30 -6.54 14.95
CA GLY A 315 -4.25 -6.41 16.41
C GLY A 315 -3.41 -7.49 17.09
N ARG A 316 -3.32 -8.69 16.50
CA ARG A 316 -2.46 -9.78 17.00
C ARG A 316 -0.99 -9.50 16.69
N LEU A 317 -0.68 -8.99 15.49
CA LEU A 317 0.67 -8.54 15.14
C LEU A 317 1.15 -7.43 16.09
N LEU A 318 0.30 -6.42 16.34
CA LEU A 318 0.62 -5.30 17.23
C LEU A 318 0.73 -5.70 18.71
N ALA A 319 0.14 -6.84 19.10
CA ALA A 319 0.23 -7.38 20.46
C ALA A 319 1.49 -8.24 20.69
N ASP A 320 2.15 -8.66 19.62
CA ASP A 320 3.39 -9.43 19.70
C ASP A 320 4.50 -8.61 20.39
N PRO A 321 5.24 -9.17 21.36
CA PRO A 321 6.24 -8.41 22.13
C PRO A 321 7.36 -7.83 21.27
N GLU A 322 7.91 -8.62 20.33
CA GLU A 322 9.01 -8.19 19.46
C GLU A 322 8.56 -7.10 18.50
N ARG A 323 7.39 -7.28 17.86
CA ARG A 323 6.83 -6.27 16.98
C ARG A 323 6.50 -4.98 17.70
N ARG A 324 6.07 -5.08 18.95
CA ARG A 324 5.78 -3.91 19.79
C ARG A 324 7.03 -3.12 20.11
N GLU A 325 8.16 -3.80 20.37
CA GLU A 325 9.45 -3.16 20.59
C GLU A 325 9.96 -2.47 19.32
N GLU A 326 9.95 -3.15 18.17
CA GLU A 326 10.31 -2.57 16.87
C GLU A 326 9.48 -1.31 16.53
N LEU A 327 8.16 -1.39 16.73
CA LEU A 327 7.26 -0.26 16.46
C LEU A 327 7.47 0.91 17.44
N ALA A 328 7.85 0.61 18.69
CA ALA A 328 8.19 1.64 19.67
C ALA A 328 9.50 2.35 19.27
N GLU A 329 10.51 1.63 18.83
CA GLU A 329 11.76 2.19 18.31
C GLU A 329 11.52 3.06 17.08
N MET A 330 10.71 2.61 16.11
CA MET A 330 10.31 3.42 14.96
C MET A 330 9.61 4.73 15.36
N GLY A 331 8.79 4.70 16.40
CA GLY A 331 8.11 5.89 16.95
C GLY A 331 9.08 6.88 17.62
N LEU A 332 10.22 6.40 18.13
CA LEU A 332 11.26 7.24 18.72
C LEU A 332 12.19 7.81 17.66
N ASP A 333 12.56 7.02 16.66
CA ASP A 333 13.45 7.44 15.56
C ASP A 333 12.65 7.85 14.32
N LEU A 334 11.89 8.92 14.46
CA LEU A 334 11.12 9.49 13.35
C LEU A 334 12.06 9.94 12.23
N PRO A 335 11.76 9.58 10.95
CA PRO A 335 12.61 9.95 9.83
C PRO A 335 12.76 11.46 9.69
N ASP A 336 13.95 11.90 9.31
CA ASP A 336 14.23 13.31 8.97
C ASP A 336 13.76 13.57 7.53
N GLU A 337 12.43 13.61 7.36
CA GLU A 337 11.80 13.84 6.07
C GLU A 337 12.13 15.22 5.54
N GLN A 338 12.64 15.28 4.32
CA GLN A 338 12.74 16.56 3.61
C GLN A 338 11.33 16.98 3.18
N PRO A 339 10.94 18.26 3.42
CA PRO A 339 9.62 18.72 3.04
C PRO A 339 9.39 18.56 1.53
N ASP A 340 8.50 17.68 1.12
CA ASP A 340 8.02 17.62 -0.25
C ASP A 340 7.05 18.78 -0.50
N PRO A 341 7.21 19.58 -1.57
CA PRO A 341 6.27 20.63 -1.95
C PRO A 341 4.86 20.12 -2.24
N TYR A 342 4.69 18.81 -2.47
CA TYR A 342 3.41 18.16 -2.73
C TYR A 342 2.79 17.55 -1.47
N ASP A 343 3.54 17.49 -0.37
CA ASP A 343 3.04 16.96 0.89
C ASP A 343 2.10 17.96 1.57
N SER A 344 0.94 17.47 1.98
CA SER A 344 -0.07 18.30 2.67
C SER A 344 0.30 18.57 4.13
N HIS A 345 1.19 17.76 4.72
CA HIS A 345 1.57 17.81 6.12
C HIS A 345 3.05 18.15 6.30
N PRO A 346 3.41 18.97 7.32
CA PRO A 346 4.80 19.15 7.72
C PRO A 346 5.38 17.85 8.27
N PRO A 347 6.73 17.68 8.24
CA PRO A 347 7.40 16.53 8.82
C PRO A 347 6.93 16.22 10.24
N ILE A 348 6.59 14.98 10.52
CA ILE A 348 6.01 14.55 11.81
C ILE A 348 6.94 14.89 12.97
N ARG A 349 8.25 14.69 12.82
CA ARG A 349 9.27 15.07 13.82
C ARG A 349 9.13 16.54 14.27
N ARG A 350 8.86 17.47 13.35
CA ARG A 350 8.67 18.88 13.67
C ARG A 350 7.35 19.15 14.36
N ARG A 351 6.28 18.47 13.96
CA ARG A 351 4.96 18.57 14.59
C ARG A 351 5.04 18.10 16.04
N VAL A 352 5.64 16.92 16.26
CA VAL A 352 5.87 16.36 17.61
C VAL A 352 6.65 17.34 18.48
N ALA A 353 7.78 17.87 18.01
CA ALA A 353 8.59 18.83 18.77
C ALA A 353 7.81 20.10 19.17
N VAL A 354 6.94 20.60 18.28
CA VAL A 354 6.08 21.77 18.58
C VAL A 354 5.04 21.43 19.63
N ILE A 355 4.44 20.24 19.59
CA ILE A 355 3.45 19.78 20.56
C ILE A 355 4.09 19.58 21.94
N GLU A 356 5.24 18.94 22.01
CA GLU A 356 5.95 18.71 23.27
C GLU A 356 6.44 19.99 23.95
N ALA A 357 6.67 21.04 23.16
CA ALA A 357 7.00 22.36 23.70
C ALA A 357 5.78 23.11 24.29
N LEU A 358 4.55 22.60 24.12
CA LEU A 358 3.36 23.19 24.75
C LEU A 358 3.34 22.91 26.26
N PRO A 359 2.68 23.79 27.06
CA PRO A 359 2.41 23.50 28.44
C PRO A 359 1.67 22.16 28.60
N ASP A 360 1.90 21.51 29.72
CA ASP A 360 1.19 20.26 30.04
C ASP A 360 -0.32 20.48 30.04
N SER A 361 -1.03 19.58 29.36
CA SER A 361 -2.50 19.60 29.26
C SER A 361 -3.01 18.16 29.29
N PRO A 362 -3.83 17.81 30.28
CA PRO A 362 -4.41 16.47 30.38
C PRO A 362 -5.56 16.22 29.39
N GLY A 363 -5.94 17.24 28.60
CA GLY A 363 -7.12 17.17 27.75
C GLY A 363 -8.43 17.48 28.48
N LEU A 364 -9.57 17.26 27.83
CA LEU A 364 -10.88 17.52 28.38
C LEU A 364 -11.41 16.31 29.19
N PRO A 365 -12.18 16.52 30.25
CA PRO A 365 -12.76 15.42 31.05
C PRO A 365 -13.59 14.46 30.19
N GLY A 366 -13.36 13.15 30.34
CA GLY A 366 -14.06 12.10 29.61
C GLY A 366 -13.59 11.90 28.16
N LEU A 367 -12.50 12.57 27.79
CA LEU A 367 -11.66 12.30 26.62
C LEU A 367 -10.24 11.95 27.10
N GLY A 368 -9.45 11.36 26.23
CA GLY A 368 -8.05 11.06 26.55
C GLY A 368 -7.84 9.82 27.44
N GLU A 369 -8.77 8.87 27.44
CA GLU A 369 -8.60 7.63 28.19
C GLU A 369 -7.64 6.66 27.48
N ASN A 370 -6.81 5.97 28.27
CA ASN A 370 -5.79 5.06 27.74
C ASN A 370 -6.34 3.63 27.56
N ARG A 371 -7.52 3.49 26.96
CA ARG A 371 -8.13 2.21 26.57
C ARG A 371 -7.93 1.97 25.08
N PRO A 372 -7.96 0.70 24.59
CA PRO A 372 -7.92 0.43 23.15
C PRO A 372 -9.11 1.06 22.41
N ALA A 373 -8.85 1.83 21.37
CA ALA A 373 -9.89 2.54 20.60
C ALA A 373 -10.86 1.59 19.89
N LEU A 374 -10.48 0.34 19.64
CA LEU A 374 -11.35 -0.69 19.07
C LEU A 374 -12.58 -0.95 19.95
N GLY A 375 -12.48 -0.72 21.26
CA GLY A 375 -13.60 -0.83 22.21
C GLY A 375 -14.72 0.19 21.98
N LEU A 376 -14.50 1.25 21.20
CA LEU A 376 -15.55 2.18 20.78
C LEU A 376 -16.51 1.59 19.73
N LEU A 377 -16.11 0.49 19.07
CA LEU A 377 -17.01 -0.23 18.18
C LEU A 377 -17.80 -1.29 18.96
N ARG A 378 -19.11 -1.30 18.76
CA ARG A 378 -19.95 -2.42 19.14
C ARG A 378 -19.75 -3.54 18.12
N ASP A 379 -19.54 -4.77 18.58
CA ASP A 379 -19.31 -5.96 17.75
C ASP A 379 -18.18 -5.77 16.71
N PRO A 380 -16.95 -5.41 17.15
CA PRO A 380 -15.87 -5.02 16.24
C PRO A 380 -15.53 -6.10 15.22
N GLN A 381 -15.58 -7.38 15.60
CA GLN A 381 -15.31 -8.48 14.66
C GLN A 381 -16.33 -8.53 13.53
N GLN A 382 -17.62 -8.31 13.83
CA GLN A 382 -18.65 -8.25 12.81
C GLN A 382 -18.46 -7.05 11.89
N ARG A 383 -18.16 -5.87 12.43
CA ARG A 383 -17.91 -4.66 11.61
C ARG A 383 -16.70 -4.84 10.69
N LEU A 384 -15.65 -5.48 11.17
CA LEU A 384 -14.48 -5.80 10.36
C LEU A 384 -14.80 -6.84 9.27
N ALA A 385 -15.67 -7.82 9.54
CA ALA A 385 -16.13 -8.79 8.53
C ALA A 385 -16.98 -8.13 7.42
N GLU A 386 -17.82 -7.18 7.79
CA GLU A 386 -18.59 -6.38 6.83
C GLU A 386 -17.70 -5.49 5.99
N LEU A 387 -16.67 -4.87 6.61
CA LEU A 387 -15.65 -4.11 5.89
C LEU A 387 -14.87 -5.00 4.90
N GLU A 388 -14.52 -6.23 5.29
CA GLU A 388 -13.90 -7.21 4.39
C GLU A 388 -14.78 -7.48 3.17
N THR A 389 -16.07 -7.70 3.37
CA THR A 389 -17.03 -7.97 2.28
C THR A 389 -17.11 -6.80 1.29
N LEU A 390 -16.98 -5.58 1.80
CA LEU A 390 -17.01 -4.37 0.97
C LEU A 390 -15.68 -4.11 0.25
N ALA A 391 -14.55 -4.36 0.93
CA ALA A 391 -13.23 -3.94 0.48
C ALA A 391 -12.50 -5.00 -0.37
N LEU A 392 -12.79 -6.28 -0.14
CA LEU A 392 -12.15 -7.36 -0.89
C LEU A 392 -12.85 -7.58 -2.24
N ARG A 393 -12.09 -8.10 -3.20
CA ARG A 393 -12.64 -8.45 -4.51
C ARG A 393 -13.69 -9.57 -4.37
N PRO A 394 -14.68 -9.64 -5.28
CA PRO A 394 -15.75 -10.65 -5.21
C PRO A 394 -15.24 -12.11 -5.16
N GLU A 395 -14.08 -12.39 -5.78
CA GLU A 395 -13.46 -13.71 -5.78
C GLU A 395 -13.07 -14.20 -4.37
N ALA A 396 -12.80 -13.26 -3.46
CA ALA A 396 -12.48 -13.57 -2.07
C ALA A 396 -13.63 -14.27 -1.32
N ALA A 397 -14.87 -14.08 -1.76
CA ALA A 397 -16.04 -14.75 -1.18
C ALA A 397 -16.04 -16.28 -1.41
N GLN A 398 -15.32 -16.75 -2.43
CA GLN A 398 -15.22 -18.19 -2.78
C GLN A 398 -14.03 -18.87 -2.10
N MET A 399 -13.14 -18.11 -1.46
CA MET A 399 -11.95 -18.66 -0.80
C MET A 399 -12.33 -19.33 0.52
N ARG A 400 -11.66 -20.44 0.83
CA ARG A 400 -11.86 -21.16 2.09
C ARG A 400 -11.33 -20.34 3.25
N ARG A 401 -12.13 -20.19 4.30
CA ARG A 401 -11.78 -19.44 5.50
C ARG A 401 -11.25 -20.37 6.60
N LEU A 402 -10.10 -20.02 7.16
CA LEU A 402 -9.39 -20.79 8.17
C LEU A 402 -9.00 -19.90 9.36
N ASP A 403 -8.82 -20.52 10.53
CA ASP A 403 -8.12 -19.83 11.61
C ASP A 403 -6.63 -19.65 11.27
N TRP A 404 -5.95 -18.81 12.01
CA TRP A 404 -4.57 -18.45 11.71
C TRP A 404 -3.59 -19.63 11.71
N PRO A 405 -3.62 -20.56 12.70
CA PRO A 405 -2.75 -21.72 12.69
C PRO A 405 -2.95 -22.63 11.47
N ASP A 406 -4.20 -22.88 11.11
CA ASP A 406 -4.55 -23.70 9.93
C ASP A 406 -4.22 -22.97 8.63
N LEU A 407 -4.49 -21.66 8.56
CA LEU A 407 -4.15 -20.84 7.39
C LEU A 407 -2.66 -20.88 7.08
N VAL A 408 -1.82 -20.69 8.11
CA VAL A 408 -0.36 -20.75 7.96
C VAL A 408 0.07 -22.13 7.50
N HIS A 409 -0.38 -23.18 8.19
CA HIS A 409 -0.01 -24.56 7.83
C HIS A 409 -0.39 -24.91 6.39
N GLU A 410 -1.64 -24.70 6.01
CA GLU A 410 -2.15 -25.04 4.66
C GLU A 410 -1.47 -24.21 3.56
N THR A 411 -1.20 -22.93 3.83
CA THR A 411 -0.46 -22.07 2.90
C THR A 411 0.97 -22.56 2.71
N MET A 412 1.67 -22.83 3.80
CA MET A 412 3.05 -23.33 3.75
C MET A 412 3.13 -24.73 3.12
N LEU A 413 2.13 -25.57 3.36
CA LEU A 413 2.03 -26.87 2.69
C LEU A 413 1.80 -26.72 1.17
N ALA A 414 0.98 -25.76 0.74
CA ALA A 414 0.81 -25.46 -0.68
C ALA A 414 2.13 -24.99 -1.31
N HIS A 415 2.87 -24.10 -0.66
CA HIS A 415 4.19 -23.69 -1.11
C HIS A 415 5.22 -24.85 -1.12
N ALA A 416 5.18 -25.73 -0.11
CA ALA A 416 6.04 -26.91 -0.09
C ALA A 416 5.76 -27.84 -1.26
N ARG A 417 4.48 -28.05 -1.62
CA ARG A 417 4.07 -28.83 -2.81
C ARG A 417 4.59 -28.19 -4.09
N GLU A 418 4.46 -26.86 -4.21
CA GLU A 418 4.95 -26.12 -5.37
C GLU A 418 6.48 -26.20 -5.50
N ASN A 419 7.19 -26.01 -4.40
CA ASN A 419 8.65 -26.11 -4.33
C ASN A 419 9.16 -27.54 -4.61
N ALA A 420 8.38 -28.58 -4.32
CA ALA A 420 8.72 -29.94 -4.62
C ALA A 420 8.43 -30.36 -6.09
N GLN A 421 7.65 -29.57 -6.86
CA GLN A 421 7.28 -29.93 -8.23
C GLN A 421 8.48 -30.26 -9.14
N PRO A 422 9.60 -29.49 -9.13
CA PRO A 422 10.74 -29.81 -9.98
C PRO A 422 11.33 -31.19 -9.69
N VAL A 423 11.48 -31.56 -8.41
CA VAL A 423 12.03 -32.87 -8.05
C VAL A 423 11.04 -34.00 -8.30
N LEU A 424 9.74 -33.77 -8.09
CA LEU A 424 8.70 -34.75 -8.43
C LEU A 424 8.70 -35.10 -9.92
N ARG A 425 8.84 -34.07 -10.79
CA ARG A 425 8.99 -34.26 -12.25
C ARG A 425 10.27 -35.02 -12.57
N ALA A 426 11.42 -34.62 -12.00
CA ALA A 426 12.71 -35.26 -12.24
C ALA A 426 12.69 -36.75 -11.88
N LEU A 427 12.04 -37.13 -10.77
CA LEU A 427 11.85 -38.53 -10.38
C LEU A 427 10.93 -39.28 -11.35
N THR A 428 9.79 -38.69 -11.70
CA THR A 428 8.86 -39.29 -12.67
C THR A 428 9.51 -39.52 -14.02
N ASP A 429 10.24 -38.53 -14.54
CA ASP A 429 11.00 -38.61 -15.82
C ASP A 429 12.16 -39.63 -15.74
N SER A 430 12.59 -40.01 -14.52
CA SER A 430 13.57 -41.07 -14.28
C SER A 430 12.91 -42.45 -14.05
N GLY A 431 11.58 -42.53 -14.18
CA GLY A 431 10.81 -43.78 -13.97
C GLY A 431 10.67 -44.15 -12.49
N LEU A 432 10.78 -43.16 -11.58
CA LEU A 432 10.71 -43.34 -10.13
C LEU A 432 9.39 -42.78 -9.57
N HIS A 433 8.95 -43.29 -8.43
CA HIS A 433 7.86 -42.69 -7.68
C HIS A 433 8.29 -41.34 -7.07
N GLY A 434 7.37 -40.40 -6.94
CA GLY A 434 7.62 -39.07 -6.35
C GLY A 434 7.65 -39.11 -4.80
N THR A 435 8.49 -39.95 -4.21
CA THR A 435 8.59 -40.10 -2.76
C THR A 435 10.04 -39.93 -2.29
N VAL A 436 10.21 -39.63 -1.00
CA VAL A 436 11.55 -39.53 -0.36
C VAL A 436 12.27 -40.86 -0.49
N GLU A 437 11.57 -41.98 -0.22
CA GLU A 437 12.13 -43.32 -0.25
C GLU A 437 12.67 -43.67 -1.64
N ALA A 438 11.90 -43.37 -2.71
CA ALA A 438 12.33 -43.63 -4.08
C ALA A 438 13.55 -42.77 -4.47
N MET A 439 13.66 -41.54 -3.94
CA MET A 439 14.83 -40.71 -4.16
C MET A 439 16.06 -41.27 -3.40
N LEU A 440 15.88 -41.72 -2.17
CA LEU A 440 16.95 -42.36 -1.38
C LEU A 440 17.44 -43.65 -2.04
N ASP A 441 16.52 -44.51 -2.52
CA ASP A 441 16.84 -45.73 -3.27
C ASP A 441 17.65 -45.42 -4.54
N ALA A 442 17.33 -44.34 -5.22
CA ALA A 442 18.05 -43.93 -6.42
C ALA A 442 19.47 -43.39 -6.09
N LEU A 443 19.62 -42.70 -4.95
CA LEU A 443 20.94 -42.25 -4.47
C LEU A 443 21.82 -43.45 -4.12
N ASP A 444 21.29 -44.45 -3.38
CA ASP A 444 21.95 -45.70 -3.05
C ASP A 444 22.35 -46.50 -4.30
N ALA A 445 21.53 -46.47 -5.34
CA ALA A 445 21.78 -47.08 -6.64
C ALA A 445 22.77 -46.30 -7.52
N GLY A 446 23.34 -45.17 -7.04
CA GLY A 446 24.28 -44.32 -7.80
C GLY A 446 23.65 -43.49 -8.93
N ARG A 447 22.34 -43.29 -8.93
CA ARG A 447 21.60 -42.54 -9.96
C ARG A 447 21.52 -41.01 -9.68
N SER A 448 22.37 -40.51 -8.78
CA SER A 448 22.38 -39.10 -8.37
C SER A 448 22.56 -38.12 -9.54
N GLU A 449 23.47 -38.44 -10.47
CA GLU A 449 23.74 -37.60 -11.65
C GLU A 449 22.54 -37.58 -12.62
N GLU A 450 21.85 -38.69 -12.79
CA GLU A 450 20.66 -38.80 -13.63
C GLU A 450 19.54 -37.90 -13.13
N ILE A 451 19.28 -37.90 -11.81
CA ILE A 451 18.27 -37.05 -11.20
C ILE A 451 18.68 -35.58 -11.28
N ALA A 452 19.96 -35.26 -10.92
CA ALA A 452 20.44 -33.90 -10.89
C ALA A 452 20.33 -33.20 -12.27
N ARG A 453 20.60 -33.92 -13.36
CA ARG A 453 20.46 -33.37 -14.74
C ARG A 453 19.03 -33.01 -15.13
N ARG A 454 18.03 -33.55 -14.46
CA ARG A 454 16.59 -33.25 -14.69
C ARG A 454 16.07 -32.13 -13.79
N LEU A 455 16.85 -31.73 -12.79
CA LEU A 455 16.51 -30.60 -11.94
C LEU A 455 16.84 -29.28 -12.64
N PRO A 456 16.12 -28.20 -12.37
CA PRO A 456 16.48 -26.87 -12.85
C PRO A 456 17.88 -26.49 -12.38
N GLN A 457 18.74 -26.11 -13.33
CA GLN A 457 20.14 -25.77 -13.09
C GLN A 457 20.60 -24.60 -13.98
N SER A 458 21.70 -23.93 -13.59
CA SER A 458 22.30 -22.88 -14.41
C SER A 458 22.98 -23.47 -15.66
N GLU A 459 23.21 -22.65 -16.67
CA GLU A 459 23.96 -23.05 -17.89
C GLU A 459 25.35 -23.59 -17.54
N GLU A 460 26.03 -23.00 -16.58
CA GLU A 460 27.34 -23.45 -16.11
C GLU A 460 27.28 -24.85 -15.48
N ALA A 461 26.27 -25.11 -14.64
CA ALA A 461 26.04 -26.42 -14.03
C ALA A 461 25.70 -27.49 -15.10
N ALA A 462 24.90 -27.12 -16.11
CA ALA A 462 24.49 -28.02 -17.20
C ALA A 462 25.68 -28.41 -18.12
N GLN A 463 26.69 -27.53 -18.24
CA GLN A 463 27.89 -27.77 -19.05
C GLN A 463 29.04 -28.39 -18.25
N ALA A 464 28.95 -28.41 -16.93
CA ALA A 464 29.99 -28.97 -16.05
C ALA A 464 30.10 -30.50 -16.25
N THR A 465 31.33 -31.00 -16.15
CA THR A 465 31.64 -32.44 -16.24
C THR A 465 32.56 -32.91 -15.10
N GLY A 466 32.55 -34.20 -14.83
CA GLY A 466 33.44 -34.82 -13.86
C GLY A 466 33.24 -34.27 -12.45
N ARG A 467 34.33 -33.83 -11.80
CA ARG A 467 34.31 -33.31 -10.42
C ARG A 467 33.48 -32.02 -10.31
N ALA A 468 33.61 -31.11 -11.27
CA ALA A 468 32.87 -29.87 -11.26
C ALA A 468 31.33 -30.11 -11.32
N ALA A 469 30.88 -31.05 -12.14
CA ALA A 469 29.47 -31.44 -12.18
C ALA A 469 28.98 -31.92 -10.80
N ARG A 470 29.75 -32.77 -10.10
CA ARG A 470 29.37 -33.25 -8.77
C ARG A 470 29.26 -32.12 -7.74
N GLU A 471 30.17 -31.16 -7.78
CA GLU A 471 30.11 -29.97 -6.89
C GLU A 471 28.84 -29.12 -7.15
N PHE A 472 28.36 -28.99 -8.40
CA PHE A 472 27.09 -28.32 -8.72
C PHE A 472 25.87 -29.18 -8.36
N HIS A 473 25.94 -30.49 -8.57
CA HIS A 473 24.81 -31.38 -8.36
C HIS A 473 24.49 -31.60 -6.86
N ARG A 474 25.49 -31.61 -5.98
CA ARG A 474 25.30 -31.85 -4.53
C ARG A 474 24.29 -30.86 -3.90
N PRO A 475 24.43 -29.53 -4.02
CA PRO A 475 23.45 -28.60 -3.46
C PRO A 475 22.07 -28.67 -4.13
N LEU A 476 21.98 -29.07 -5.39
CA LEU A 476 20.72 -29.30 -6.08
C LEU A 476 19.97 -30.51 -5.51
N LEU A 477 20.68 -31.64 -5.38
CA LEU A 477 20.14 -32.88 -4.81
C LEU A 477 19.75 -32.68 -3.35
N ARG A 478 20.58 -31.96 -2.56
CA ARG A 478 20.27 -31.64 -1.18
C ARG A 478 18.97 -30.85 -1.07
N ARG A 479 18.81 -29.79 -1.86
CA ARG A 479 17.57 -28.98 -1.90
C ARG A 479 16.36 -29.82 -2.34
N ALA A 480 16.53 -30.65 -3.35
CA ALA A 480 15.49 -31.53 -3.86
C ALA A 480 15.03 -32.53 -2.77
N LEU A 481 15.98 -33.19 -2.11
CA LEU A 481 15.72 -34.12 -1.00
C LEU A 481 15.06 -33.41 0.18
N GLN A 482 15.54 -32.23 0.54
CA GLN A 482 14.94 -31.40 1.59
C GLN A 482 13.47 -31.04 1.26
N SER A 483 13.19 -30.62 0.01
CA SER A 483 11.83 -30.27 -0.43
C SER A 483 10.89 -31.47 -0.33
N LEU A 484 11.33 -32.66 -0.76
CA LEU A 484 10.54 -33.90 -0.62
C LEU A 484 10.33 -34.27 0.85
N THR A 485 11.37 -34.18 1.68
CA THR A 485 11.29 -34.51 3.10
C THR A 485 10.31 -33.59 3.83
N VAL A 486 10.42 -32.29 3.63
CA VAL A 486 9.50 -31.30 4.21
C VAL A 486 8.07 -31.56 3.76
N LEU A 487 7.86 -31.82 2.45
CA LEU A 487 6.53 -32.16 1.92
C LEU A 487 5.99 -33.44 2.54
N ALA A 488 6.79 -34.50 2.68
CA ALA A 488 6.41 -35.77 3.27
C ALA A 488 6.00 -35.61 4.74
N LEU A 489 6.86 -34.94 5.55
CA LEU A 489 6.59 -34.67 6.98
C LEU A 489 5.26 -33.91 7.16
N ALA A 490 5.04 -32.87 6.38
CA ALA A 490 3.84 -32.05 6.51
C ALA A 490 2.59 -32.76 5.97
N SER A 491 2.69 -33.47 4.82
CA SER A 491 1.56 -34.17 4.23
C SER A 491 1.10 -35.37 5.06
N GLN A 492 2.01 -36.00 5.78
CA GLN A 492 1.74 -37.12 6.70
C GLN A 492 1.39 -36.66 8.11
N GLN A 493 1.28 -35.33 8.33
CA GLN A 493 1.02 -34.73 9.64
C GLN A 493 2.05 -35.06 10.73
N LEU A 494 3.28 -35.40 10.34
CA LEU A 494 4.41 -35.66 11.25
C LEU A 494 5.08 -34.37 11.71
N ALA A 495 4.89 -33.28 10.97
CA ALA A 495 5.30 -31.94 11.33
C ALA A 495 4.28 -30.92 10.82
N ARG A 496 4.20 -29.79 11.50
CA ARG A 496 3.25 -28.71 11.18
C ARG A 496 3.98 -27.37 11.18
N TRP A 497 3.62 -26.48 10.25
CA TRP A 497 4.09 -25.08 10.36
C TRP A 497 3.34 -24.37 11.46
N GLU A 498 4.10 -23.68 12.28
CA GLU A 498 3.60 -22.86 13.36
C GLU A 498 3.56 -21.39 12.97
N LEU A 499 2.48 -20.72 13.39
CA LEU A 499 2.31 -19.29 13.26
C LEU A 499 3.22 -18.58 14.25
N SER A 500 4.01 -17.62 13.77
CA SER A 500 4.64 -16.58 14.59
C SER A 500 4.27 -15.21 14.05
N TRP A 501 4.06 -14.25 14.92
CA TRP A 501 3.89 -12.85 14.55
C TRP A 501 5.21 -12.07 14.52
N GLY A 502 6.21 -12.55 15.27
CA GLY A 502 7.57 -11.99 15.33
C GLY A 502 8.48 -12.49 14.20
N HIS A 503 8.35 -13.77 13.83
CA HIS A 503 9.26 -14.45 12.91
C HIS A 503 8.52 -15.12 11.74
N PRO A 504 9.23 -15.47 10.64
CA PRO A 504 8.66 -16.32 9.60
C PRO A 504 8.13 -17.64 10.15
N ALA A 505 7.05 -18.16 9.56
CA ALA A 505 6.51 -19.46 9.94
C ALA A 505 7.57 -20.56 9.80
N ALA A 506 7.76 -21.35 10.85
CA ALA A 506 8.72 -22.43 10.91
C ALA A 506 8.01 -23.79 10.97
N LEU A 507 8.64 -24.82 10.39
CA LEU A 507 8.16 -26.17 10.54
C LEU A 507 8.52 -26.65 11.95
N ALA A 508 7.52 -26.96 12.77
CA ALA A 508 7.73 -27.44 14.13
C ALA A 508 8.32 -28.84 14.09
N LEU A 509 9.55 -28.95 14.54
CA LEU A 509 10.31 -30.17 14.73
C LEU A 509 10.81 -30.19 16.16
N SER A 510 11.02 -31.39 16.74
CA SER A 510 11.74 -31.47 18.01
C SER A 510 13.18 -30.98 17.84
N ASP A 511 13.79 -30.46 18.89
CA ASP A 511 15.18 -29.96 18.88
C ASP A 511 16.14 -31.03 18.33
N ASP A 512 16.00 -32.29 18.74
CA ASP A 512 16.78 -33.42 18.23
C ASP A 512 16.59 -33.61 16.71
N THR A 513 15.36 -33.56 16.23
CA THR A 513 15.07 -33.68 14.78
C THR A 513 15.63 -32.49 14.01
N ALA A 514 15.48 -31.26 14.52
CA ALA A 514 15.98 -30.05 13.90
C ALA A 514 17.51 -30.05 13.74
N GLU A 515 18.23 -30.60 14.70
CA GLU A 515 19.69 -30.77 14.63
C GLU A 515 20.12 -31.92 13.70
N ARG A 516 19.43 -33.07 13.74
CA ARG A 516 19.79 -34.27 12.98
C ARG A 516 19.42 -34.19 11.48
N LEU A 517 18.33 -33.53 11.15
CA LEU A 517 17.80 -33.49 9.76
C LEU A 517 18.79 -32.89 8.76
N PRO A 518 19.42 -31.70 9.01
CA PRO A 518 20.40 -31.15 8.08
C PRO A 518 21.61 -32.09 7.88
N VAL A 519 22.11 -32.70 8.95
CA VAL A 519 23.25 -33.64 8.91
C VAL A 519 22.90 -34.88 8.09
N ALA A 520 21.71 -35.43 8.28
CA ALA A 520 21.23 -36.61 7.55
C ALA A 520 21.02 -36.31 6.05
N LEU A 521 20.52 -35.08 5.72
CA LEU A 521 20.39 -34.63 4.33
C LEU A 521 21.75 -34.48 3.65
N ASP A 522 22.75 -33.92 4.35
CA ASP A 522 24.12 -33.76 3.83
C ASP A 522 24.81 -35.09 3.62
N ALA A 523 24.64 -36.05 4.52
CA ALA A 523 25.17 -37.41 4.40
C ALA A 523 24.56 -38.13 3.16
N ALA A 524 23.27 -38.00 2.94
CA ALA A 524 22.57 -38.66 1.83
C ALA A 524 23.04 -38.19 0.43
N VAL A 525 23.60 -36.98 0.32
CA VAL A 525 24.10 -36.40 -0.95
C VAL A 525 25.61 -36.25 -1.00
N ALA A 526 26.34 -36.86 -0.10
CA ALA A 526 27.81 -36.88 -0.07
C ALA A 526 28.41 -37.57 -1.30
N ASP A 527 29.72 -37.44 -1.52
CA ASP A 527 30.43 -38.14 -2.62
C ASP A 527 30.31 -39.67 -2.53
N ALA A 528 30.22 -40.20 -1.34
CA ALA A 528 29.77 -41.55 -1.02
C ALA A 528 28.45 -41.41 -0.25
N PRO A 529 27.31 -41.54 -0.90
CA PRO A 529 26.01 -41.33 -0.27
C PRO A 529 25.78 -42.29 0.89
N ASP A 530 25.37 -41.73 2.05
CA ASP A 530 24.88 -42.51 3.18
C ASP A 530 23.45 -42.07 3.51
N THR A 531 22.49 -42.85 3.07
CA THR A 531 21.05 -42.57 3.24
C THR A 531 20.50 -43.10 4.57
N ALA A 532 21.24 -43.96 5.27
CA ALA A 532 20.80 -44.63 6.51
C ALA A 532 20.37 -43.64 7.62
N PRO A 533 21.13 -42.55 7.91
CA PRO A 533 20.71 -41.58 8.93
C PRO A 533 19.34 -40.94 8.64
N LEU A 534 19.05 -40.57 7.37
CA LEU A 534 17.76 -39.96 7.00
C LEU A 534 16.62 -40.97 7.05
N ARG A 535 16.83 -42.21 6.58
CA ARG A 535 15.84 -43.28 6.68
C ARG A 535 15.48 -43.58 8.15
N THR A 536 16.48 -43.66 9.03
CA THR A 536 16.26 -43.86 10.45
C THR A 536 15.45 -42.74 11.07
N LEU A 537 15.81 -41.48 10.79
CA LEU A 537 15.11 -40.33 11.30
C LEU A 537 13.63 -40.29 10.84
N LEU A 538 13.37 -40.58 9.56
CA LEU A 538 12.01 -40.63 9.03
C LEU A 538 11.18 -41.76 9.62
N ALA A 539 11.79 -42.94 9.85
CA ALA A 539 11.15 -44.06 10.50
C ALA A 539 10.80 -43.76 11.98
N GLU A 540 11.71 -43.12 12.71
CA GLU A 540 11.48 -42.66 14.09
C GLU A 540 10.29 -41.69 14.17
N LEU A 541 10.21 -40.73 13.24
CA LEU A 541 9.12 -39.75 13.18
C LEU A 541 7.76 -40.37 12.78
N ALA A 542 7.80 -41.41 11.95
CA ALA A 542 6.59 -42.14 11.53
C ALA A 542 6.10 -43.16 12.56
N ALA A 543 6.94 -43.51 13.55
CA ALA A 543 6.54 -44.44 14.60
C ALA A 543 5.47 -43.82 15.51
N PRO A 544 4.33 -44.51 15.78
CA PRO A 544 3.30 -43.97 16.66
C PRO A 544 3.89 -43.70 18.04
N ALA A 545 3.62 -42.49 18.57
CA ALA A 545 4.04 -42.10 19.93
C ALA A 545 3.38 -43.01 20.98
N GLY A 546 3.96 -44.14 21.28
CA GLY A 546 3.34 -45.11 22.16
C GLY A 546 4.20 -46.31 22.58
N VAL A 547 5.44 -46.44 22.11
CA VAL A 547 6.32 -47.53 22.53
C VAL A 547 7.70 -46.96 22.95
N GLN A 548 7.71 -46.16 24.01
CA GLN A 548 8.91 -45.98 24.82
C GLN A 548 8.64 -46.69 26.15
N SER A 549 9.16 -47.92 26.22
CA SER A 549 9.20 -48.74 27.44
C SER A 549 10.19 -48.18 28.45
#